data_d5eaa65ececb13e6c351f57c8a27717d
#
_entry.id   d5eaa65ececb13e6c351f57c8a27717d
#
_cell.length_a   1.000
_cell.length_b   1.000
_cell.length_c   1.000
_cell.angle_alpha   90.00
_cell.angle_beta   90.00
_cell.angle_gamma   90.00
#
_symmetry.space_group_name_H-M   'P 1'
#
loop_
_entity.id
_entity.type
_entity.pdbx_description
1 polymer ?
#
loop_
_entity_poly.entity_id
_entity_poly.type
_entity_poly.pdbx_seq_one_letter_code
_entity_poly.pdbx_strand_id
1 'polypeptide(L)'
;MLGSEVCAVSRCLGVSVSIVFNVSSSEFCAKYQEKQPLLFKKAVSTESFSWRSANEIIERSNVATSDFKLSLGKVLEKHEYIESYIDIGTLRHRLIKPIVYDYLRKGATLIANKIRNESMVGRYARQISEFTGRQVVSSAYAAFGSKDSFRCHWDTRDVFAIQLIGRKRWIVYEPSMVSPLYTQQSKDYEKQYPCPSTPYMDFVLEAGDVFYLPRGWWHNPLPLGEPTFHLAVGTFPAFTMDYLNWVFRQMPEFVEARQSLGDWEGSRKNLAMVAQRLNDLLTAPESYHRFMNEFVSATRVESALAMEIFGDPSIGSVPDHAGIRLCANTSHGLSDGYVIANGTKLNLDKEGMLLIGSIVRQPGISLASLVARFPDADVSKLRHLITELCRQDVLELTDY
;
A
#
# COMPACT_ATOMS: atom_id res chain seq x y z
N MET A 1 52.11 25.72 20.63
CA MET A 1 51.38 24.46 20.92
C MET A 1 49.91 24.81 21.10
N LEU A 2 49.17 24.67 20.08
CA LEU A 2 47.70 24.77 20.11
C LEU A 2 47.19 23.56 19.30
N GLY A 3 46.63 22.61 20.03
CA GLY A 3 46.09 21.40 19.47
C GLY A 3 44.80 21.68 18.74
N SER A 4 44.69 21.24 17.49
CA SER A 4 43.48 21.22 16.68
C SER A 4 42.68 19.99 17.10
N GLU A 5 41.61 20.18 17.86
CA GLU A 5 40.56 19.17 18.04
C GLU A 5 39.78 19.04 16.74
N VAL A 6 39.96 17.92 16.08
CA VAL A 6 39.13 17.51 14.94
C VAL A 6 37.81 17.02 15.52
N CYS A 7 36.74 17.84 15.35
CA CYS A 7 35.39 17.49 15.67
C CYS A 7 34.96 16.34 14.72
N ALA A 8 34.86 15.12 15.26
CA ALA A 8 34.36 13.99 14.55
C ALA A 8 32.83 14.20 14.31
N VAL A 9 32.49 14.54 13.10
CA VAL A 9 31.07 14.54 12.62
C VAL A 9 30.61 13.10 12.68
N SER A 10 29.83 12.78 13.71
CA SER A 10 29.09 11.52 13.82
C SER A 10 28.17 11.40 12.61
N ARG A 11 28.55 10.55 11.67
CA ARG A 11 27.64 10.10 10.61
C ARG A 11 26.51 9.36 11.32
N CYS A 12 25.31 9.95 11.34
CA CYS A 12 24.08 9.21 11.59
C CYS A 12 23.93 8.20 10.44
N LEU A 13 24.40 6.98 10.69
CA LEU A 13 24.06 5.83 9.86
C LEU A 13 22.55 5.67 9.94
N GLY A 14 21.83 6.10 8.90
CA GLY A 14 20.41 5.90 8.77
C GLY A 14 20.13 4.40 8.86
N VAL A 15 19.44 3.98 9.92
CA VAL A 15 19.03 2.58 10.08
C VAL A 15 18.15 2.22 8.88
N SER A 16 18.64 1.32 8.05
CA SER A 16 17.90 0.85 6.85
C SER A 16 16.63 0.15 7.30
N VAL A 17 15.50 0.80 7.11
CA VAL A 17 14.16 0.20 7.30
C VAL A 17 13.91 -0.71 6.10
N SER A 18 14.17 -2.01 6.24
CA SER A 18 13.99 -2.97 5.15
C SER A 18 13.27 -4.23 5.60
N ILE A 19 12.47 -4.80 4.69
CA ILE A 19 11.87 -6.12 4.83
C ILE A 19 12.74 -7.12 4.07
N VAL A 20 13.19 -8.15 4.75
CA VAL A 20 13.94 -9.26 4.13
C VAL A 20 12.94 -10.37 3.78
N PHE A 21 12.55 -10.44 2.51
CA PHE A 21 11.74 -11.54 2.00
C PHE A 21 12.65 -12.74 1.70
N ASN A 22 12.33 -13.91 2.26
CA ASN A 22 13.09 -15.15 2.05
C ASN A 22 12.66 -15.93 0.80
N VAL A 23 11.78 -15.36 -0.01
CA VAL A 23 11.35 -15.86 -1.31
C VAL A 23 11.41 -14.74 -2.34
N SER A 24 11.60 -15.05 -3.60
CA SER A 24 11.54 -14.04 -4.67
C SER A 24 10.10 -13.56 -4.92
N SER A 25 9.94 -12.37 -5.49
CA SER A 25 8.62 -11.85 -5.91
C SER A 25 7.92 -12.82 -6.87
N SER A 26 8.64 -13.41 -7.82
CA SER A 26 8.09 -14.40 -8.77
C SER A 26 7.62 -15.67 -8.07
N GLU A 27 8.39 -16.18 -7.11
CA GLU A 27 7.97 -17.34 -6.32
C GLU A 27 6.76 -17.01 -5.43
N PHE A 28 6.77 -15.86 -4.79
CA PHE A 28 5.65 -15.39 -3.99
C PHE A 28 4.36 -15.31 -4.82
N CYS A 29 4.41 -14.65 -5.99
CA CYS A 29 3.25 -14.54 -6.88
C CYS A 29 2.75 -15.91 -7.36
N ALA A 30 3.67 -16.83 -7.66
CA ALA A 30 3.31 -18.15 -8.15
C ALA A 30 2.69 -19.05 -7.09
N LYS A 31 3.17 -19.00 -5.83
CA LYS A 31 2.80 -19.99 -4.80
C LYS A 31 1.87 -19.43 -3.71
N TYR A 32 2.01 -18.14 -3.33
CA TYR A 32 1.39 -17.61 -2.13
C TYR A 32 0.34 -16.52 -2.40
N GLN A 33 0.61 -15.61 -3.33
CA GLN A 33 -0.26 -14.46 -3.59
C GLN A 33 -1.68 -14.91 -3.96
N GLU A 34 -2.69 -14.46 -3.19
CA GLU A 34 -4.10 -14.85 -3.27
C GLU A 34 -4.37 -16.36 -3.05
N LYS A 35 -3.41 -17.13 -2.58
CA LYS A 35 -3.50 -18.60 -2.47
C LYS A 35 -3.40 -19.09 -1.04
N GLN A 36 -2.28 -18.79 -0.36
CA GLN A 36 -2.02 -19.32 0.98
C GLN A 36 -1.19 -18.37 1.83
N PRO A 37 -1.35 -18.41 3.17
CA PRO A 37 -0.59 -17.61 4.10
C PRO A 37 0.91 -17.92 4.06
N LEU A 38 1.73 -16.92 4.41
CA LEU A 38 3.18 -17.07 4.53
C LEU A 38 3.72 -16.25 5.69
N LEU A 39 4.51 -16.88 6.56
CA LEU A 39 5.18 -16.24 7.68
C LEU A 39 6.66 -16.02 7.35
N PHE A 40 7.08 -14.76 7.40
CA PHE A 40 8.47 -14.33 7.30
C PHE A 40 9.00 -14.04 8.71
N LYS A 41 9.79 -14.96 9.25
CA LYS A 41 10.37 -14.78 10.59
C LYS A 41 11.53 -13.80 10.58
N LYS A 42 11.55 -12.86 11.54
CA LYS A 42 12.60 -11.84 11.72
C LYS A 42 12.93 -11.08 10.43
N ALA A 43 11.89 -10.80 9.65
CA ALA A 43 12.01 -10.14 8.35
C ALA A 43 12.30 -8.64 8.45
N VAL A 44 12.11 -8.03 9.63
CA VAL A 44 12.28 -6.59 9.88
C VAL A 44 13.13 -6.39 11.12
N SER A 45 14.13 -5.49 11.07
CA SER A 45 14.79 -4.99 12.28
C SER A 45 13.87 -4.03 13.02
N THR A 46 13.66 -4.27 14.31
CA THR A 46 12.84 -3.42 15.18
C THR A 46 13.66 -2.52 16.09
N GLU A 47 14.99 -2.54 15.99
CA GLU A 47 15.90 -1.78 16.88
C GLU A 47 15.63 -0.27 16.87
N SER A 48 15.24 0.27 15.72
CA SER A 48 14.92 1.69 15.55
C SER A 48 13.47 2.05 15.80
N PHE A 49 12.57 1.06 16.07
CA PHE A 49 11.16 1.30 16.31
C PHE A 49 10.82 1.19 17.79
N SER A 50 10.31 2.27 18.35
CA SER A 50 9.94 2.36 19.76
C SER A 50 8.50 2.82 19.95
N TRP A 51 8.01 2.80 21.18
CA TRP A 51 6.73 3.42 21.53
C TRP A 51 6.68 4.91 21.20
N ARG A 52 7.83 5.61 21.19
CA ARG A 52 7.90 6.99 20.72
C ARG A 52 7.52 7.09 19.24
N SER A 53 8.09 6.22 18.40
CA SER A 53 7.76 6.15 16.97
C SER A 53 6.27 5.82 16.75
N ALA A 54 5.74 4.87 17.52
CA ALA A 54 4.32 4.51 17.47
C ALA A 54 3.41 5.69 17.86
N ASN A 55 3.74 6.42 18.94
CA ASN A 55 3.00 7.61 19.37
C ASN A 55 3.03 8.71 18.29
N GLU A 56 4.17 8.96 17.68
CA GLU A 56 4.31 9.96 16.60
C GLU A 56 3.44 9.63 15.39
N ILE A 57 3.35 8.36 14.98
CA ILE A 57 2.42 7.92 13.91
C ILE A 57 0.96 8.23 14.28
N ILE A 58 0.57 7.92 15.52
CA ILE A 58 -0.78 8.16 16.01
C ILE A 58 -1.10 9.65 16.14
N GLU A 59 -0.16 10.45 16.64
CA GLU A 59 -0.33 11.89 16.82
C GLU A 59 -0.48 12.64 15.49
N ARG A 60 0.18 12.17 14.41
CA ARG A 60 0.06 12.74 13.07
C ARG A 60 -1.15 12.22 12.29
N SER A 61 -1.84 11.20 12.81
CA SER A 61 -3.07 10.67 12.20
C SER A 61 -4.24 11.65 12.33
N ASN A 62 -5.09 11.74 11.30
CA ASN A 62 -6.28 12.59 11.37
C ASN A 62 -7.38 11.92 12.21
N VAL A 63 -7.46 12.32 13.49
CA VAL A 63 -8.42 11.75 14.46
C VAL A 63 -9.88 12.05 14.13
N ALA A 64 -10.17 13.10 13.34
CA ALA A 64 -11.54 13.50 12.97
C ALA A 64 -12.20 12.51 11.99
N THR A 65 -11.41 11.82 11.16
CA THR A 65 -11.94 10.97 10.10
C THR A 65 -12.39 9.60 10.59
N SER A 66 -13.20 8.89 9.80
CA SER A 66 -13.60 7.52 10.06
C SER A 66 -12.42 6.52 10.02
N ASP A 67 -11.26 6.96 9.53
CA ASP A 67 -10.05 6.15 9.47
C ASP A 67 -9.38 5.96 10.84
N PHE A 68 -9.63 6.88 11.79
CA PHE A 68 -9.14 6.75 13.16
C PHE A 68 -10.24 6.15 14.07
N LYS A 69 -9.94 5.09 14.83
CA LYS A 69 -10.90 4.37 15.66
C LYS A 69 -10.30 3.93 16.98
N LEU A 70 -11.17 3.84 18.00
CA LEU A 70 -10.90 3.14 19.25
C LEU A 70 -11.93 2.02 19.39
N SER A 71 -11.49 0.79 19.65
CA SER A 71 -12.34 -0.40 19.70
C SER A 71 -12.16 -1.19 20.98
N LEU A 72 -13.25 -1.50 21.66
CA LEU A 72 -13.29 -2.37 22.83
C LEU A 72 -14.47 -3.36 22.70
N GLY A 73 -14.24 -4.45 21.96
CA GLY A 73 -15.30 -5.39 21.55
C GLY A 73 -16.25 -4.84 20.47
N LYS A 74 -16.40 -3.52 20.40
CA LYS A 74 -17.05 -2.75 19.32
C LYS A 74 -16.32 -1.44 19.11
N VAL A 75 -16.49 -0.83 17.94
CA VAL A 75 -15.99 0.51 17.68
C VAL A 75 -16.74 1.51 18.57
N LEU A 76 -16.00 2.35 19.29
CA LEU A 76 -16.55 3.38 20.15
C LEU A 76 -16.96 4.62 19.33
N GLU A 77 -17.94 5.37 19.83
CA GLU A 77 -18.38 6.61 19.21
C GLU A 77 -17.31 7.70 19.35
N LYS A 78 -17.12 8.50 18.29
CA LYS A 78 -16.06 9.51 18.23
C LYS A 78 -16.12 10.51 19.40
N HIS A 79 -17.31 10.98 19.75
CA HIS A 79 -17.50 11.98 20.80
C HIS A 79 -17.07 11.49 22.20
N GLU A 80 -16.92 10.18 22.41
CA GLU A 80 -16.47 9.64 23.68
C GLU A 80 -14.97 9.90 23.94
N TYR A 81 -14.14 9.99 22.89
CA TYR A 81 -12.69 10.08 23.03
C TYR A 81 -12.03 11.18 22.17
N ILE A 82 -12.82 11.94 21.38
CA ILE A 82 -12.37 13.05 20.56
C ILE A 82 -13.14 14.30 20.95
N GLU A 83 -12.40 15.37 21.26
CA GLU A 83 -12.92 16.71 21.52
C GLU A 83 -12.81 17.55 20.25
N SER A 84 -13.89 18.27 19.94
CA SER A 84 -13.91 19.34 18.94
C SER A 84 -13.87 20.70 19.65
N TYR A 85 -12.97 21.59 19.22
CA TYR A 85 -12.81 22.92 19.81
C TYR A 85 -12.47 23.95 18.74
N ILE A 86 -12.69 25.22 19.06
CA ILE A 86 -12.31 26.36 18.19
C ILE A 86 -10.92 26.84 18.59
N ASP A 87 -10.00 26.83 17.65
CA ASP A 87 -8.65 27.36 17.79
C ASP A 87 -8.44 28.48 16.78
N ILE A 88 -8.35 29.72 17.26
CA ILE A 88 -8.19 30.93 16.43
C ILE A 88 -9.16 30.92 15.23
N GLY A 89 -10.45 30.71 15.51
CA GLY A 89 -11.53 30.70 14.50
C GLY A 89 -11.61 29.47 13.64
N THR A 90 -10.76 28.46 13.85
CA THR A 90 -10.73 27.20 13.09
C THR A 90 -11.21 26.05 13.96
N LEU A 91 -12.13 25.22 13.43
CA LEU A 91 -12.54 23.97 14.09
C LEU A 91 -11.38 22.97 14.10
N ARG A 92 -10.98 22.53 15.28
CA ARG A 92 -9.93 21.55 15.53
C ARG A 92 -10.48 20.32 16.26
N HIS A 93 -9.77 19.22 16.14
CA HIS A 93 -10.08 17.97 16.82
C HIS A 93 -8.83 17.44 17.53
N ARG A 94 -9.03 16.89 18.74
CA ARG A 94 -7.93 16.27 19.48
C ARG A 94 -8.43 15.06 20.29
N LEU A 95 -7.52 14.15 20.63
CA LEU A 95 -7.79 13.07 21.55
C LEU A 95 -7.98 13.59 22.97
N ILE A 96 -9.02 13.12 23.65
CA ILE A 96 -9.19 13.31 25.09
C ILE A 96 -8.27 12.28 25.77
N LYS A 97 -6.99 12.63 25.95
CA LYS A 97 -5.94 11.72 26.41
C LYS A 97 -6.32 10.88 27.64
N PRO A 98 -6.90 11.45 28.73
CA PRO A 98 -7.33 10.67 29.88
C PRO A 98 -8.31 9.54 29.52
N ILE A 99 -9.28 9.82 28.68
CA ILE A 99 -10.29 8.86 28.23
C ILE A 99 -9.64 7.76 27.37
N VAL A 100 -8.78 8.14 26.42
CA VAL A 100 -8.05 7.18 25.58
C VAL A 100 -7.20 6.26 26.44
N TYR A 101 -6.46 6.79 27.43
CA TYR A 101 -5.64 5.97 28.33
C TYR A 101 -6.48 5.00 29.17
N ASP A 102 -7.65 5.43 29.65
CA ASP A 102 -8.57 4.55 30.38
C ASP A 102 -9.10 3.42 29.52
N TYR A 103 -9.47 3.69 28.27
CA TYR A 103 -9.88 2.65 27.33
C TYR A 103 -8.74 1.67 26.99
N LEU A 104 -7.52 2.17 26.76
CA LEU A 104 -6.36 1.33 26.49
C LEU A 104 -6.05 0.41 27.70
N ARG A 105 -6.12 0.91 28.94
CA ARG A 105 -5.98 0.10 30.16
C ARG A 105 -7.06 -0.96 30.29
N LYS A 106 -8.26 -0.71 29.77
CA LYS A 106 -9.36 -1.69 29.71
C LYS A 106 -9.22 -2.71 28.61
N GLY A 107 -8.16 -2.61 27.78
CA GLY A 107 -7.85 -3.52 26.69
C GLY A 107 -8.37 -3.08 25.31
N ALA A 108 -8.72 -1.81 25.14
CA ALA A 108 -9.10 -1.30 23.83
C ALA A 108 -7.92 -1.32 22.85
N THR A 109 -8.23 -1.45 21.57
CA THR A 109 -7.28 -1.27 20.46
C THR A 109 -7.50 0.08 19.79
N LEU A 110 -6.44 0.85 19.66
CA LEU A 110 -6.40 2.07 18.87
C LEU A 110 -5.98 1.73 17.45
N ILE A 111 -6.71 2.27 16.47
CA ILE A 111 -6.56 1.95 15.05
C ILE A 111 -6.44 3.25 14.27
N ALA A 112 -5.40 3.37 13.46
CA ALA A 112 -5.24 4.43 12.48
C ALA A 112 -5.13 3.80 11.08
N ASN A 113 -6.16 3.98 10.26
CA ASN A 113 -6.16 3.48 8.88
C ASN A 113 -5.65 4.56 7.91
N LYS A 114 -5.22 4.11 6.72
CA LYS A 114 -4.76 4.97 5.62
C LYS A 114 -3.69 5.97 6.07
N ILE A 115 -2.69 5.45 6.78
CA ILE A 115 -1.55 6.25 7.23
C ILE A 115 -0.83 6.83 6.01
N ARG A 116 -0.59 8.13 6.03
CA ARG A 116 0.12 8.90 5.01
C ARG A 116 1.15 9.81 5.66
N ASN A 117 2.13 10.27 4.86
CA ASN A 117 3.16 11.21 5.29
C ASN A 117 3.98 10.70 6.50
N GLU A 118 4.17 9.38 6.57
CA GLU A 118 4.98 8.71 7.58
C GLU A 118 6.12 7.98 6.89
N SER A 119 7.32 8.54 6.92
CA SER A 119 8.47 8.06 6.14
C SER A 119 8.82 6.59 6.42
N MET A 120 8.73 6.15 7.69
CA MET A 120 9.00 4.76 8.05
C MET A 120 7.91 3.81 7.53
N VAL A 121 6.64 4.17 7.73
CA VAL A 121 5.49 3.38 7.23
C VAL A 121 5.52 3.33 5.71
N GLY A 122 5.81 4.47 5.06
CA GLY A 122 5.95 4.58 3.61
C GLY A 122 7.04 3.67 3.05
N ARG A 123 8.19 3.55 3.73
CA ARG A 123 9.25 2.62 3.30
C ARG A 123 8.83 1.15 3.33
N TYR A 124 8.13 0.71 4.38
CA TYR A 124 7.56 -0.65 4.41
C TYR A 124 6.49 -0.85 3.34
N ALA A 125 5.58 0.09 3.21
CA ALA A 125 4.53 0.07 2.19
C ALA A 125 5.12 -0.05 0.79
N ARG A 126 6.16 0.75 0.50
CA ARG A 126 6.85 0.75 -0.79
C ARG A 126 7.47 -0.61 -1.13
N GLN A 127 8.17 -1.23 -0.18
CA GLN A 127 8.79 -2.54 -0.39
C GLN A 127 7.75 -3.64 -0.63
N ILE A 128 6.61 -3.62 0.09
CA ILE A 128 5.51 -4.55 -0.16
C ILE A 128 4.87 -4.30 -1.53
N SER A 129 4.71 -3.04 -1.92
CA SER A 129 4.21 -2.67 -3.24
C SER A 129 5.11 -3.19 -4.36
N GLU A 130 6.42 -3.00 -4.26
CA GLU A 130 7.42 -3.50 -5.20
C GLU A 130 7.46 -5.04 -5.23
N PHE A 131 7.37 -5.68 -4.06
CA PHE A 131 7.38 -7.13 -3.94
C PHE A 131 6.14 -7.80 -4.55
N THR A 132 4.97 -7.16 -4.41
CA THR A 132 3.69 -7.69 -4.89
C THR A 132 3.26 -7.18 -6.26
N GLY A 133 3.84 -6.05 -6.73
CA GLY A 133 3.41 -5.33 -7.92
C GLY A 133 2.03 -4.67 -7.74
N ARG A 134 1.62 -4.32 -6.51
CA ARG A 134 0.27 -3.84 -6.21
C ARG A 134 0.31 -2.52 -5.44
N GLN A 135 -0.72 -1.71 -5.63
CA GLN A 135 -0.96 -0.58 -4.73
C GLN A 135 -1.21 -1.08 -3.30
N VAL A 136 -0.74 -0.32 -2.30
CA VAL A 136 -0.89 -0.68 -0.90
C VAL A 136 -1.45 0.47 -0.07
N VAL A 137 -2.08 0.11 1.04
CA VAL A 137 -2.56 1.06 2.06
C VAL A 137 -2.18 0.52 3.43
N SER A 138 -1.56 1.36 4.24
CA SER A 138 -1.08 1.01 5.57
C SER A 138 -2.05 1.44 6.66
N SER A 139 -2.19 0.58 7.68
CA SER A 139 -2.94 0.85 8.91
C SER A 139 -2.08 0.47 10.12
N ALA A 140 -2.25 1.16 11.24
CA ALA A 140 -1.57 0.85 12.50
C ALA A 140 -2.58 0.40 13.57
N TYR A 141 -2.14 -0.55 14.38
CA TYR A 141 -2.91 -1.11 15.48
C TYR A 141 -2.07 -1.12 16.75
N ALA A 142 -2.53 -0.43 17.79
CA ALA A 142 -1.93 -0.43 19.12
C ALA A 142 -2.90 -1.05 20.13
N ALA A 143 -2.49 -2.10 20.86
CA ALA A 143 -3.29 -2.77 21.87
C ALA A 143 -2.47 -3.02 23.13
N PHE A 144 -3.14 -3.01 24.31
CA PHE A 144 -2.46 -3.08 25.61
C PHE A 144 -3.04 -4.17 26.54
N GLY A 145 -4.09 -4.82 26.13
CA GLY A 145 -4.77 -5.82 26.95
C GLY A 145 -4.77 -7.21 26.32
N SER A 146 -5.51 -8.12 26.94
CA SER A 146 -5.74 -9.49 26.46
C SER A 146 -7.10 -9.67 25.77
N LYS A 147 -7.92 -8.59 25.70
CA LYS A 147 -9.24 -8.66 25.08
C LYS A 147 -9.12 -8.58 23.57
N ASP A 148 -9.85 -9.47 22.89
CA ASP A 148 -10.04 -9.40 21.46
C ASP A 148 -10.84 -8.15 21.10
N SER A 149 -10.33 -7.38 20.13
CA SER A 149 -11.00 -6.18 19.62
C SER A 149 -11.80 -6.46 18.34
N PHE A 150 -11.49 -7.55 17.68
CA PHE A 150 -12.14 -7.99 16.45
C PHE A 150 -12.43 -9.47 16.58
N ARG A 151 -13.69 -9.86 16.41
CA ARG A 151 -14.06 -11.26 16.28
C ARG A 151 -13.26 -11.93 15.16
N CYS A 152 -13.24 -13.25 15.14
CA CYS A 152 -12.75 -14.01 14.00
C CYS A 152 -13.44 -13.48 12.72
N HIS A 153 -12.67 -13.14 11.71
CA HIS A 153 -13.17 -12.52 10.46
C HIS A 153 -12.22 -12.82 9.30
N TRP A 154 -12.65 -12.56 8.08
CA TRP A 154 -11.75 -12.43 6.93
C TRP A 154 -11.68 -11.00 6.46
N ASP A 155 -10.54 -10.65 5.85
CA ASP A 155 -10.38 -9.42 5.08
C ASP A 155 -10.73 -9.63 3.61
N THR A 156 -11.18 -8.57 2.96
CA THR A 156 -11.49 -8.55 1.51
C THR A 156 -10.31 -8.12 0.65
N ARG A 157 -9.11 -8.09 1.23
CA ARG A 157 -7.82 -7.76 0.60
C ARG A 157 -6.73 -8.62 1.21
N ASP A 158 -5.67 -8.86 0.44
CA ASP A 158 -4.47 -9.46 1.00
C ASP A 158 -3.80 -8.48 1.97
N VAL A 159 -3.26 -8.97 3.07
CA VAL A 159 -2.65 -8.15 4.13
C VAL A 159 -1.28 -8.68 4.51
N PHE A 160 -0.33 -7.77 4.69
CA PHE A 160 0.94 -8.02 5.37
C PHE A 160 0.86 -7.42 6.77
N ALA A 161 0.85 -8.25 7.80
CA ALA A 161 0.94 -7.81 9.18
C ALA A 161 2.42 -7.74 9.59
N ILE A 162 2.94 -6.55 9.87
CA ILE A 162 4.32 -6.30 10.30
C ILE A 162 4.29 -6.05 11.81
N GLN A 163 4.76 -7.00 12.61
CA GLN A 163 4.81 -6.85 14.05
C GLN A 163 6.05 -6.04 14.46
N LEU A 164 5.83 -4.88 15.07
CA LEU A 164 6.93 -3.96 15.41
C LEU A 164 7.23 -3.90 16.91
N ILE A 165 6.22 -4.02 17.78
CA ILE A 165 6.39 -4.07 19.24
C ILE A 165 5.50 -5.17 19.81
N GLY A 166 6.03 -5.94 20.78
CA GLY A 166 5.28 -6.99 21.48
C GLY A 166 4.92 -8.15 20.56
N ARG A 167 3.92 -8.94 21.00
CA ARG A 167 3.53 -10.19 20.34
C ARG A 167 2.03 -10.31 20.22
N LYS A 168 1.56 -11.02 19.18
CA LYS A 168 0.16 -11.42 19.01
C LYS A 168 0.05 -12.88 18.62
N ARG A 169 -0.89 -13.63 19.19
CA ARG A 169 -1.26 -14.95 18.69
C ARG A 169 -2.19 -14.80 17.50
N TRP A 170 -1.89 -15.49 16.43
CA TRP A 170 -2.72 -15.55 15.23
C TRP A 170 -3.25 -16.97 15.06
N ILE A 171 -4.59 -17.10 15.04
CA ILE A 171 -5.27 -18.33 14.67
C ILE A 171 -5.87 -18.10 13.30
N VAL A 172 -5.48 -18.91 12.33
CA VAL A 172 -5.84 -18.75 10.92
C VAL A 172 -6.58 -19.99 10.46
N TYR A 173 -7.65 -19.80 9.67
CA TYR A 173 -8.46 -20.88 9.13
C TYR A 173 -8.62 -20.71 7.63
N GLU A 174 -8.84 -21.83 6.92
CA GLU A 174 -9.08 -21.81 5.50
C GLU A 174 -10.30 -20.97 5.10
N PRO A 175 -10.33 -20.42 3.88
CA PRO A 175 -11.45 -19.59 3.43
C PRO A 175 -12.70 -20.44 3.19
N SER A 176 -13.82 -20.07 3.78
CA SER A 176 -15.15 -20.59 3.41
C SER A 176 -15.75 -19.82 2.22
N MET A 177 -15.33 -18.55 2.03
CA MET A 177 -15.58 -17.77 0.83
C MET A 177 -14.23 -17.47 0.16
N VAL A 178 -14.00 -18.05 -1.01
CA VAL A 178 -12.75 -17.86 -1.78
C VAL A 178 -12.78 -16.52 -2.48
N SER A 179 -11.68 -15.77 -2.36
CA SER A 179 -11.44 -14.50 -3.07
C SER A 179 -12.59 -13.48 -2.96
N PRO A 180 -13.05 -13.12 -1.73
CA PRO A 180 -14.15 -12.17 -1.56
C PRO A 180 -13.83 -10.80 -2.17
N LEU A 181 -14.83 -10.15 -2.75
CA LEU A 181 -14.74 -8.77 -3.24
C LEU A 181 -14.86 -7.77 -2.07
N TYR A 182 -14.52 -6.51 -2.29
CA TYR A 182 -14.57 -5.45 -1.27
C TYR A 182 -15.94 -5.28 -0.59
N THR A 183 -17.02 -5.60 -1.29
CA THR A 183 -18.39 -5.55 -0.78
C THR A 183 -18.79 -6.79 0.04
N GLN A 184 -17.97 -7.85 0.04
CA GLN A 184 -18.27 -9.12 0.69
C GLN A 184 -17.55 -9.23 2.04
N GLN A 185 -17.90 -8.31 2.97
CA GLN A 185 -17.33 -8.26 4.30
C GLN A 185 -17.78 -9.47 5.14
N SER A 186 -16.88 -10.06 5.93
CA SER A 186 -17.18 -11.24 6.75
C SER A 186 -18.41 -11.07 7.63
N LYS A 187 -18.60 -9.90 8.25
CA LYS A 187 -19.75 -9.59 9.12
C LYS A 187 -21.12 -9.73 8.43
N ASP A 188 -21.16 -9.56 7.10
CA ASP A 188 -22.40 -9.61 6.32
C ASP A 188 -22.65 -11.02 5.76
N TYR A 189 -21.63 -11.88 5.72
CA TYR A 189 -21.67 -13.19 5.08
C TYR A 189 -21.35 -14.37 6.02
N GLU A 190 -20.96 -14.13 7.28
CA GLU A 190 -20.53 -15.18 8.24
C GLU A 190 -21.58 -16.28 8.49
N LYS A 191 -22.86 -15.96 8.32
CA LYS A 191 -23.95 -16.96 8.46
C LYS A 191 -23.97 -17.95 7.31
N GLN A 192 -23.71 -17.47 6.09
CA GLN A 192 -23.70 -18.29 4.88
C GLN A 192 -22.35 -19.01 4.69
N TYR A 193 -21.29 -18.38 5.11
CA TYR A 193 -19.91 -18.85 4.98
C TYR A 193 -19.24 -18.82 6.37
N PRO A 194 -19.57 -19.75 7.28
CA PRO A 194 -19.04 -19.73 8.64
C PRO A 194 -17.55 -20.02 8.70
N CYS A 195 -16.90 -19.54 9.77
CA CYS A 195 -15.51 -19.88 10.07
C CYS A 195 -15.37 -21.38 10.27
N PRO A 196 -14.41 -22.06 9.66
CA PRO A 196 -14.11 -23.47 9.92
C PRO A 196 -13.73 -23.70 11.39
N SER A 197 -13.98 -24.90 11.90
CA SER A 197 -13.68 -25.26 13.30
C SER A 197 -12.20 -25.62 13.52
N THR A 198 -11.51 -26.09 12.47
CA THR A 198 -10.12 -26.56 12.56
C THR A 198 -9.17 -25.47 12.07
N PRO A 199 -8.26 -24.98 12.92
CA PRO A 199 -7.24 -24.04 12.49
C PRO A 199 -6.29 -24.62 11.43
N TYR A 200 -5.96 -23.81 10.42
CA TYR A 200 -4.89 -24.09 9.46
C TYR A 200 -3.52 -23.75 10.06
N MET A 201 -3.42 -22.60 10.78
CA MET A 201 -2.24 -22.17 11.51
C MET A 201 -2.64 -21.61 12.87
N ASP A 202 -1.79 -21.87 13.89
CA ASP A 202 -1.89 -21.27 15.22
C ASP A 202 -0.46 -20.97 15.69
N PHE A 203 -0.12 -19.68 15.79
CA PHE A 203 1.24 -19.26 16.10
C PHE A 203 1.28 -17.88 16.77
N VAL A 204 2.44 -17.55 17.34
CA VAL A 204 2.71 -16.23 17.88
C VAL A 204 3.55 -15.44 16.89
N LEU A 205 3.02 -14.29 16.45
CA LEU A 205 3.72 -13.30 15.66
C LEU A 205 4.52 -12.41 16.60
N GLU A 206 5.83 -12.42 16.46
CA GLU A 206 6.78 -11.71 17.33
C GLU A 206 7.30 -10.43 16.67
N ALA A 207 7.81 -9.49 17.46
CA ALA A 207 8.43 -8.28 16.92
C ALA A 207 9.54 -8.62 15.92
N GLY A 208 9.46 -8.03 14.73
CA GLY A 208 10.33 -8.32 13.58
C GLY A 208 9.75 -9.32 12.58
N ASP A 209 8.69 -10.03 12.91
CA ASP A 209 8.01 -10.94 11.97
C ASP A 209 7.11 -10.18 11.01
N VAL A 210 6.95 -10.72 9.80
CA VAL A 210 5.96 -10.27 8.81
C VAL A 210 5.09 -11.45 8.42
N PHE A 211 3.79 -11.29 8.50
CA PHE A 211 2.83 -12.32 8.16
C PHE A 211 1.97 -11.88 6.99
N TYR A 212 2.03 -12.62 5.88
CA TYR A 212 1.16 -12.46 4.73
C TYR A 212 -0.09 -13.33 4.87
N LEU A 213 -1.24 -12.71 4.71
CA LEU A 213 -2.55 -13.37 4.77
C LEU A 213 -3.36 -12.99 3.51
N PRO A 214 -3.75 -13.98 2.67
CA PRO A 214 -4.62 -13.71 1.53
C PRO A 214 -6.04 -13.35 1.96
N ARG A 215 -6.74 -12.61 1.12
CA ARG A 215 -8.16 -12.29 1.31
C ARG A 215 -9.02 -13.55 1.43
N GLY A 216 -10.05 -13.48 2.25
CA GLY A 216 -10.95 -14.60 2.48
C GLY A 216 -10.50 -15.59 3.55
N TRP A 217 -9.21 -15.57 3.92
CA TRP A 217 -8.72 -16.40 5.01
C TRP A 217 -9.23 -15.88 6.35
N TRP A 218 -9.91 -16.75 7.09
CA TRP A 218 -10.37 -16.43 8.42
C TRP A 218 -9.21 -16.28 9.39
N HIS A 219 -9.27 -15.28 10.25
CA HIS A 219 -8.21 -15.05 11.22
C HIS A 219 -8.73 -14.37 12.48
N ASN A 220 -8.03 -14.68 13.57
CA ASN A 220 -8.28 -14.12 14.89
C ASN A 220 -6.95 -13.70 15.53
N PRO A 221 -6.56 -12.40 15.42
CA PRO A 221 -5.34 -11.89 16.03
C PRO A 221 -5.56 -11.53 17.49
N LEU A 222 -5.16 -12.40 18.42
CA LEU A 222 -5.38 -12.28 19.85
C LEU A 222 -4.21 -11.59 20.56
N PRO A 223 -4.42 -10.47 21.26
CA PRO A 223 -3.42 -9.88 22.15
C PRO A 223 -3.08 -10.81 23.29
N LEU A 224 -1.82 -10.78 23.77
CA LEU A 224 -1.31 -11.67 24.83
C LEU A 224 -1.22 -10.99 26.21
N GLY A 225 -1.91 -9.85 26.41
CA GLY A 225 -1.89 -9.12 27.69
C GLY A 225 -0.66 -8.22 27.83
N GLU A 226 0.09 -8.01 26.76
CA GLU A 226 1.25 -7.11 26.72
C GLU A 226 1.05 -5.98 25.70
N PRO A 227 1.74 -4.85 25.87
CA PRO A 227 1.71 -3.77 24.88
C PRO A 227 2.21 -4.24 23.51
N THR A 228 1.41 -4.03 22.48
CA THR A 228 1.72 -4.48 21.12
C THR A 228 1.37 -3.42 20.08
N PHE A 229 2.24 -3.29 19.07
CA PHE A 229 2.02 -2.43 17.91
C PHE A 229 2.38 -3.17 16.63
N HIS A 230 1.48 -3.17 15.65
CA HIS A 230 1.76 -3.70 14.33
C HIS A 230 1.18 -2.81 13.22
N LEU A 231 1.78 -2.88 12.05
CA LEU A 231 1.24 -2.33 10.82
C LEU A 231 0.51 -3.44 10.06
N ALA A 232 -0.63 -3.11 9.47
CA ALA A 232 -1.29 -3.94 8.48
C ALA A 232 -1.24 -3.22 7.13
N VAL A 233 -0.53 -3.79 6.18
CA VAL A 233 -0.37 -3.24 4.83
C VAL A 233 -1.23 -4.07 3.88
N GLY A 234 -2.37 -3.53 3.49
CA GLY A 234 -3.32 -4.16 2.57
C GLY A 234 -2.96 -3.88 1.12
N THR A 235 -3.10 -4.87 0.24
CA THR A 235 -2.85 -4.72 -1.21
C THR A 235 -4.14 -4.54 -1.99
N PHE A 236 -4.09 -3.76 -3.08
CA PHE A 236 -5.25 -3.36 -3.88
C PHE A 236 -4.99 -3.61 -5.38
N PRO A 237 -5.13 -4.85 -5.86
CA PRO A 237 -5.06 -5.15 -7.29
C PRO A 237 -6.35 -4.73 -8.01
N ALA A 238 -6.30 -4.66 -9.34
CA ALA A 238 -7.50 -4.68 -10.16
C ALA A 238 -8.12 -6.09 -10.13
N PHE A 239 -9.43 -6.17 -9.92
CA PHE A 239 -10.17 -7.42 -10.01
C PHE A 239 -10.89 -7.54 -11.35
N THR A 240 -11.22 -8.77 -11.77
CA THR A 240 -12.06 -9.01 -12.94
C THR A 240 -13.39 -8.24 -12.83
N MET A 241 -13.94 -8.10 -11.63
CA MET A 241 -15.15 -7.33 -11.39
C MET A 241 -14.99 -5.83 -11.67
N ASP A 242 -13.80 -5.27 -11.41
CA ASP A 242 -13.49 -3.87 -11.75
C ASP A 242 -13.47 -3.68 -13.27
N TYR A 243 -12.88 -4.63 -13.99
CA TYR A 243 -12.88 -4.63 -15.45
C TYR A 243 -14.31 -4.80 -16.02
N LEU A 244 -15.11 -5.72 -15.50
CA LEU A 244 -16.53 -5.86 -15.89
C LEU A 244 -17.30 -4.56 -15.69
N ASN A 245 -17.16 -3.92 -14.52
CA ASN A 245 -17.79 -2.63 -14.23
C ASN A 245 -17.32 -1.53 -15.19
N TRP A 246 -16.04 -1.55 -15.57
CA TRP A 246 -15.50 -0.62 -16.56
C TRP A 246 -16.13 -0.85 -17.94
N VAL A 247 -16.23 -2.10 -18.39
CA VAL A 247 -16.88 -2.45 -19.66
C VAL A 247 -18.36 -2.04 -19.65
N PHE A 248 -19.10 -2.30 -18.56
CA PHE A 248 -20.49 -1.85 -18.43
C PHE A 248 -20.65 -0.33 -18.57
N ARG A 249 -19.68 0.46 -18.11
CA ARG A 249 -19.69 1.91 -18.31
C ARG A 249 -19.48 2.35 -19.77
N GLN A 250 -18.98 1.48 -20.63
CA GLN A 250 -18.87 1.74 -22.07
C GLN A 250 -20.19 1.39 -22.82
N MET A 251 -21.04 0.53 -22.23
CA MET A 251 -22.26 0.07 -22.89
C MET A 251 -23.24 1.19 -23.33
N PRO A 252 -23.39 2.32 -22.58
CA PRO A 252 -24.26 3.41 -23.02
C PRO A 252 -23.90 4.05 -24.38
N GLU A 253 -22.72 3.81 -24.91
CA GLU A 253 -22.32 4.26 -26.24
C GLU A 253 -23.06 3.51 -27.37
N PHE A 254 -23.58 2.31 -27.06
CA PHE A 254 -24.29 1.47 -28.02
C PHE A 254 -25.81 1.71 -27.98
N VAL A 255 -26.42 1.88 -29.15
CA VAL A 255 -27.88 2.13 -29.27
C VAL A 255 -28.69 0.98 -28.68
N GLU A 256 -28.21 -0.25 -28.88
CA GLU A 256 -28.84 -1.46 -28.39
C GLU A 256 -29.01 -1.48 -26.87
N ALA A 257 -28.01 -0.97 -26.15
CA ALA A 257 -28.05 -0.89 -24.69
C ALA A 257 -28.98 0.22 -24.16
N ARG A 258 -29.38 1.16 -25.01
CA ARG A 258 -30.31 2.28 -24.68
C ARG A 258 -31.74 2.04 -25.04
N GLN A 259 -32.06 0.90 -25.68
CA GLN A 259 -33.43 0.56 -26.05
C GLN A 259 -34.24 0.13 -24.84
N SER A 260 -35.54 0.50 -24.85
CA SER A 260 -36.47 0.06 -23.82
C SER A 260 -36.72 -1.44 -23.91
N LEU A 261 -36.83 -2.10 -22.77
CA LEU A 261 -37.27 -3.49 -22.71
C LEU A 261 -38.78 -3.59 -22.80
N GLY A 262 -39.27 -4.53 -23.61
CA GLY A 262 -40.65 -4.96 -23.66
C GLY A 262 -40.80 -6.36 -23.07
N ASP A 263 -41.64 -7.18 -23.72
CA ASP A 263 -41.72 -8.60 -23.40
C ASP A 263 -40.47 -9.34 -23.86
N TRP A 264 -40.32 -10.59 -23.43
CA TRP A 264 -39.14 -11.41 -23.73
C TRP A 264 -38.96 -11.60 -25.25
N GLU A 265 -40.04 -11.94 -25.99
CA GLU A 265 -39.95 -12.23 -27.42
C GLU A 265 -39.52 -10.99 -28.22
N GLY A 266 -40.06 -9.82 -27.89
CA GLY A 266 -39.69 -8.56 -28.52
C GLY A 266 -38.28 -8.11 -28.16
N SER A 267 -37.85 -8.38 -26.94
CA SER A 267 -36.55 -7.91 -26.40
C SER A 267 -35.37 -8.83 -26.72
N ARG A 268 -35.61 -10.15 -26.91
CA ARG A 268 -34.52 -11.16 -26.99
C ARG A 268 -33.48 -10.89 -28.08
N LYS A 269 -33.91 -10.38 -29.25
CA LYS A 269 -33.02 -10.07 -30.36
C LYS A 269 -32.06 -8.92 -29.99
N ASN A 270 -32.60 -7.88 -29.36
CA ASN A 270 -31.80 -6.75 -28.88
C ASN A 270 -30.83 -7.18 -27.78
N LEU A 271 -31.30 -8.01 -26.84
CA LEU A 271 -30.43 -8.55 -25.76
C LEU A 271 -29.29 -9.42 -26.30
N ALA A 272 -29.55 -10.19 -27.40
CA ALA A 272 -28.48 -10.94 -28.05
C ALA A 272 -27.44 -10.02 -28.69
N MET A 273 -27.85 -8.89 -29.28
CA MET A 273 -26.89 -7.89 -29.80
C MET A 273 -26.08 -7.22 -28.66
N VAL A 274 -26.73 -6.87 -27.56
CA VAL A 274 -26.07 -6.34 -26.37
C VAL A 274 -25.05 -7.35 -25.81
N ALA A 275 -25.40 -8.62 -25.71
CA ALA A 275 -24.52 -9.69 -25.27
C ALA A 275 -23.30 -9.83 -26.19
N GLN A 276 -23.48 -9.73 -27.50
CA GLN A 276 -22.37 -9.76 -28.46
C GLN A 276 -21.44 -8.56 -28.26
N ARG A 277 -21.98 -7.34 -28.13
CA ARG A 277 -21.18 -6.13 -27.86
C ARG A 277 -20.38 -6.24 -26.58
N LEU A 278 -21.02 -6.78 -25.53
CA LEU A 278 -20.36 -7.02 -24.25
C LEU A 278 -19.18 -8.02 -24.42
N ASN A 279 -19.41 -9.12 -25.12
CA ASN A 279 -18.38 -10.11 -25.40
C ASN A 279 -17.20 -9.50 -26.19
N ASP A 280 -17.50 -8.72 -27.24
CA ASP A 280 -16.48 -8.08 -28.07
C ASP A 280 -15.59 -7.14 -27.22
N LEU A 281 -16.20 -6.33 -26.35
CA LEU A 281 -15.47 -5.43 -25.44
C LEU A 281 -14.64 -6.21 -24.41
N LEU A 282 -15.20 -7.26 -23.80
CA LEU A 282 -14.54 -8.04 -22.76
C LEU A 282 -13.32 -8.80 -23.29
N THR A 283 -13.36 -9.27 -24.53
CA THR A 283 -12.33 -10.11 -25.12
C THR A 283 -11.32 -9.34 -25.96
N ALA A 284 -11.57 -8.03 -26.20
CA ALA A 284 -10.65 -7.19 -26.95
C ALA A 284 -9.42 -6.81 -26.12
N PRO A 285 -8.19 -7.13 -26.54
CA PRO A 285 -6.95 -6.71 -25.85
C PRO A 285 -6.87 -5.20 -25.62
N GLU A 286 -7.36 -4.40 -26.58
CA GLU A 286 -7.35 -2.94 -26.52
C GLU A 286 -8.22 -2.43 -25.37
N SER A 287 -9.38 -3.05 -25.11
CA SER A 287 -10.25 -2.72 -23.98
C SER A 287 -9.55 -3.02 -22.66
N TYR A 288 -8.92 -4.18 -22.55
CA TYR A 288 -8.17 -4.57 -21.37
C TYR A 288 -6.99 -3.61 -21.11
N HIS A 289 -6.18 -3.29 -22.12
CA HIS A 289 -5.06 -2.35 -21.98
C HIS A 289 -5.54 -0.95 -21.59
N ARG A 290 -6.64 -0.48 -22.16
CA ARG A 290 -7.24 0.82 -21.82
C ARG A 290 -7.70 0.84 -20.36
N PHE A 291 -8.41 -0.20 -19.91
CA PHE A 291 -8.81 -0.35 -18.50
C PHE A 291 -7.60 -0.34 -17.57
N MET A 292 -6.58 -1.15 -17.86
CA MET A 292 -5.38 -1.23 -17.02
C MET A 292 -4.61 0.10 -16.99
N ASN A 293 -4.55 0.81 -18.10
CA ASN A 293 -3.96 2.15 -18.14
C ASN A 293 -4.73 3.13 -17.24
N GLU A 294 -6.06 3.14 -17.31
CA GLU A 294 -6.90 3.98 -16.46
C GLU A 294 -6.74 3.59 -14.98
N PHE A 295 -6.74 2.29 -14.67
CA PHE A 295 -6.57 1.77 -13.31
C PHE A 295 -5.22 2.18 -12.72
N VAL A 296 -4.13 1.97 -13.44
CA VAL A 296 -2.77 2.34 -12.98
C VAL A 296 -2.63 3.86 -12.88
N SER A 297 -3.18 4.62 -13.84
CA SER A 297 -3.16 6.08 -13.82
C SER A 297 -3.94 6.70 -12.66
N ALA A 298 -4.90 5.99 -12.09
CA ALA A 298 -5.67 6.46 -10.92
C ALA A 298 -4.86 6.35 -9.61
N THR A 299 -3.79 5.56 -9.59
CA THR A 299 -2.97 5.38 -8.40
C THR A 299 -1.93 6.49 -8.26
N ARG A 300 -1.51 6.75 -7.00
CA ARG A 300 -0.41 7.68 -6.69
C ARG A 300 0.54 7.00 -5.73
N VAL A 301 1.83 7.21 -5.98
CA VAL A 301 2.90 6.82 -5.09
C VAL A 301 3.35 8.06 -4.35
N GLU A 302 3.35 8.00 -3.02
CA GLU A 302 3.87 9.10 -2.20
C GLU A 302 5.40 9.07 -2.27
N SER A 303 6.00 10.17 -2.73
CA SER A 303 7.43 10.42 -2.72
C SER A 303 7.80 11.47 -1.68
N ALA A 304 9.02 11.45 -1.18
CA ALA A 304 9.50 12.48 -0.27
C ALA A 304 9.75 13.79 -1.03
N LEU A 305 9.51 14.92 -0.36
CA LEU A 305 9.92 16.22 -0.89
C LEU A 305 11.44 16.34 -0.82
N ALA A 306 12.05 16.94 -1.84
CA ALA A 306 13.46 17.29 -1.92
C ALA A 306 13.60 18.80 -2.23
N MET A 307 13.09 19.63 -1.31
CA MET A 307 13.03 21.10 -1.50
C MET A 307 14.40 21.71 -1.65
N GLU A 308 15.41 21.21 -0.93
CA GLU A 308 16.80 21.64 -0.98
C GLU A 308 17.47 21.37 -2.33
N ILE A 309 16.95 20.40 -3.11
CA ILE A 309 17.46 20.07 -4.45
C ILE A 309 16.65 20.80 -5.53
N PHE A 310 15.31 20.70 -5.46
CA PHE A 310 14.46 21.20 -6.55
C PHE A 310 13.97 22.64 -6.32
N GLY A 311 14.07 23.17 -5.11
CA GLY A 311 13.73 24.55 -4.78
C GLY A 311 14.93 25.52 -4.87
N ASP A 312 16.15 25.04 -4.86
CA ASP A 312 17.36 25.85 -4.97
C ASP A 312 17.74 26.08 -6.45
N PRO A 313 17.66 27.33 -6.96
CA PRO A 313 17.98 27.62 -8.36
C PRO A 313 19.47 27.44 -8.71
N SER A 314 20.35 27.34 -7.70
CA SER A 314 21.77 27.08 -7.93
C SER A 314 22.09 25.61 -8.19
N ILE A 315 21.18 24.70 -7.88
CA ILE A 315 21.32 23.26 -8.10
C ILE A 315 20.80 22.90 -9.50
N GLY A 316 21.73 22.67 -10.44
CA GLY A 316 21.38 22.36 -11.81
C GLY A 316 21.00 20.90 -12.09
N SER A 317 21.33 19.97 -11.21
CA SER A 317 21.06 18.54 -11.36
C SER A 317 21.01 17.81 -10.02
N VAL A 318 20.34 16.66 -10.03
CA VAL A 318 20.34 15.72 -8.91
C VAL A 318 21.77 15.31 -8.52
N PRO A 319 22.08 15.16 -7.21
CA PRO A 319 23.39 14.71 -6.75
C PRO A 319 23.74 13.30 -7.24
N ASP A 320 25.04 13.05 -7.49
CA ASP A 320 25.53 11.76 -8.02
C ASP A 320 25.26 10.55 -7.13
N HIS A 321 25.24 10.75 -5.82
CA HIS A 321 24.98 9.69 -4.86
C HIS A 321 23.50 9.42 -4.63
N ALA A 322 22.62 10.33 -5.03
CA ALA A 322 21.17 10.17 -4.86
C ALA A 322 20.67 8.94 -5.61
N GLY A 323 19.93 8.10 -4.92
CA GLY A 323 19.26 6.96 -5.51
C GLY A 323 18.06 7.42 -6.35
N ILE A 324 17.82 6.75 -7.46
CA ILE A 324 16.73 7.04 -8.40
C ILE A 324 15.74 5.88 -8.41
N ARG A 325 14.46 6.19 -8.29
CA ARG A 325 13.38 5.21 -8.29
C ARG A 325 12.19 5.72 -9.11
N LEU A 326 11.45 4.79 -9.73
CA LEU A 326 10.22 5.11 -10.47
C LEU A 326 9.04 5.35 -9.50
N CYS A 327 8.29 6.42 -9.69
CA CYS A 327 7.04 6.71 -8.94
C CYS A 327 5.86 5.90 -9.47
N ALA A 328 6.01 4.58 -9.49
CA ALA A 328 4.97 3.64 -9.89
C ALA A 328 5.05 2.36 -9.05
N ASN A 329 3.90 1.71 -8.85
CA ASN A 329 3.82 0.42 -8.16
C ASN A 329 4.18 -0.76 -9.08
N THR A 330 4.12 -0.56 -10.39
CA THR A 330 4.39 -1.57 -11.41
C THR A 330 5.14 -0.95 -12.59
N SER A 331 5.78 -1.79 -13.38
CA SER A 331 6.37 -1.42 -14.68
C SER A 331 5.37 -1.57 -15.84
N HIS A 332 4.06 -1.36 -15.59
CA HIS A 332 3.01 -1.54 -16.58
C HIS A 332 3.29 -0.70 -17.85
N GLY A 333 3.20 -1.35 -19.00
CA GLY A 333 3.44 -0.75 -20.33
C GLY A 333 4.89 -0.69 -20.76
N LEU A 334 5.87 -1.02 -19.88
CA LEU A 334 7.29 -0.91 -20.24
C LEU A 334 7.67 -1.77 -21.47
N SER A 335 7.10 -2.97 -21.59
CA SER A 335 7.27 -3.82 -22.78
C SER A 335 6.65 -3.24 -24.05
N ASP A 336 5.65 -2.37 -23.90
CA ASP A 336 4.88 -1.78 -24.98
C ASP A 336 5.37 -0.35 -25.33
N GLY A 337 6.52 0.04 -24.78
CA GLY A 337 7.16 1.33 -25.07
C GLY A 337 6.56 2.51 -24.29
N TYR A 338 5.97 2.29 -23.13
CA TYR A 338 5.54 3.37 -22.25
C TYR A 338 5.61 2.95 -20.77
N VAL A 339 5.49 3.91 -19.87
CA VAL A 339 5.30 3.68 -18.44
C VAL A 339 4.29 4.69 -17.89
N ILE A 340 3.60 4.30 -16.83
CA ILE A 340 2.68 5.20 -16.12
C ILE A 340 3.22 5.39 -14.70
N ALA A 341 3.58 6.62 -14.37
CA ALA A 341 4.08 7.02 -13.05
C ALA A 341 3.27 8.23 -12.54
N ASN A 342 2.74 8.12 -11.34
CA ASN A 342 1.91 9.13 -10.68
C ASN A 342 0.83 9.77 -11.58
N GLY A 343 0.21 8.94 -12.45
CA GLY A 343 -0.85 9.36 -13.37
C GLY A 343 -0.35 9.94 -14.69
N THR A 344 0.95 10.11 -14.86
CA THR A 344 1.57 10.57 -16.10
C THR A 344 1.95 9.36 -16.97
N LYS A 345 1.41 9.29 -18.18
CA LYS A 345 1.86 8.31 -19.18
C LYS A 345 3.03 8.89 -19.96
N LEU A 346 4.18 8.23 -19.85
CA LEU A 346 5.41 8.58 -20.55
C LEU A 346 5.64 7.58 -21.68
N ASN A 347 5.59 8.03 -22.94
CA ASN A 347 5.97 7.20 -24.07
C ASN A 347 7.50 7.17 -24.17
N LEU A 348 8.07 6.00 -24.44
CA LEU A 348 9.49 5.74 -24.38
C LEU A 348 9.98 5.29 -25.77
N ASP A 349 11.08 5.86 -26.21
CA ASP A 349 11.89 5.29 -27.27
C ASP A 349 12.77 4.16 -26.74
N LYS A 350 13.64 3.61 -27.58
CA LYS A 350 14.52 2.49 -27.18
C LYS A 350 15.46 2.86 -26.02
N GLU A 351 16.01 4.07 -26.02
CA GLU A 351 16.90 4.54 -24.96
C GLU A 351 16.14 4.76 -23.65
N GLY A 352 14.96 5.36 -23.72
CA GLY A 352 14.05 5.54 -22.62
C GLY A 352 13.61 4.21 -21.99
N MET A 353 13.31 3.20 -22.79
CA MET A 353 13.00 1.84 -22.28
C MET A 353 14.19 1.22 -21.54
N LEU A 354 15.42 1.41 -22.03
CA LEU A 354 16.63 0.93 -21.36
C LEU A 354 16.87 1.69 -20.05
N LEU A 355 16.67 3.01 -20.04
CA LEU A 355 16.83 3.86 -18.86
C LEU A 355 15.82 3.47 -17.77
N ILE A 356 14.53 3.53 -18.09
CA ILE A 356 13.47 3.16 -17.12
C ILE A 356 13.61 1.69 -16.71
N GLY A 357 13.89 0.80 -17.64
CA GLY A 357 14.16 -0.61 -17.35
C GLY A 357 15.35 -0.83 -16.41
N SER A 358 16.37 0.01 -16.46
CA SER A 358 17.50 -0.04 -15.52
C SER A 358 17.10 0.41 -14.12
N ILE A 359 16.27 1.45 -14.00
CA ILE A 359 15.72 1.94 -12.73
C ILE A 359 14.78 0.90 -12.11
N VAL A 360 13.90 0.27 -12.91
CA VAL A 360 12.96 -0.76 -12.46
C VAL A 360 13.68 -2.01 -11.97
N ARG A 361 14.75 -2.44 -12.65
CA ARG A 361 15.54 -3.60 -12.22
C ARG A 361 16.34 -3.36 -10.94
N GLN A 362 16.72 -2.12 -10.68
CA GLN A 362 17.50 -1.74 -9.49
C GLN A 362 16.92 -0.43 -8.90
N PRO A 363 15.80 -0.51 -8.18
CA PRO A 363 15.22 0.65 -7.50
C PRO A 363 16.23 1.25 -6.51
N GLY A 364 16.38 2.58 -6.55
CA GLY A 364 17.38 3.28 -5.73
C GLY A 364 18.81 3.23 -6.32
N ILE A 365 18.98 2.88 -7.58
CA ILE A 365 20.28 3.01 -8.27
C ILE A 365 20.78 4.46 -8.19
N SER A 366 22.04 4.68 -7.78
CA SER A 366 22.59 6.04 -7.74
C SER A 366 22.65 6.67 -9.13
N LEU A 367 22.48 8.00 -9.21
CA LEU A 367 22.58 8.73 -10.47
C LEU A 367 23.91 8.42 -11.18
N ALA A 368 25.03 8.43 -10.46
CA ALA A 368 26.33 8.09 -11.04
C ALA A 368 26.37 6.69 -11.64
N SER A 369 25.84 5.68 -10.91
CA SER A 369 25.79 4.29 -11.40
C SER A 369 24.83 4.13 -12.57
N LEU A 370 23.71 4.87 -12.58
CA LEU A 370 22.76 4.86 -13.68
C LEU A 370 23.36 5.44 -14.95
N VAL A 371 24.00 6.62 -14.86
CA VAL A 371 24.69 7.29 -15.99
C VAL A 371 25.81 6.40 -16.55
N ALA A 372 26.58 5.72 -15.71
CA ALA A 372 27.64 4.81 -16.14
C ALA A 372 27.17 3.63 -17.01
N ARG A 373 25.87 3.31 -17.01
CA ARG A 373 25.29 2.27 -17.89
C ARG A 373 25.07 2.72 -19.32
N PHE A 374 25.22 4.01 -19.59
CA PHE A 374 24.98 4.63 -20.88
C PHE A 374 26.24 5.37 -21.36
N PRO A 375 27.35 4.66 -21.65
CA PRO A 375 28.64 5.30 -21.95
C PRO A 375 28.62 6.13 -23.28
N ASP A 376 27.72 5.77 -24.20
CA ASP A 376 27.59 6.45 -25.48
C ASP A 376 26.61 7.64 -25.44
N ALA A 377 25.91 7.85 -24.32
CA ALA A 377 24.95 8.94 -24.18
C ALA A 377 25.65 10.25 -23.79
N ASP A 378 25.06 11.38 -24.20
CA ASP A 378 25.44 12.71 -23.70
C ASP A 378 25.09 12.78 -22.18
N VAL A 379 26.09 12.68 -21.33
CA VAL A 379 25.98 12.67 -19.88
C VAL A 379 25.22 13.89 -19.36
N SER A 380 25.43 15.07 -19.94
CA SER A 380 24.76 16.31 -19.53
C SER A 380 23.25 16.23 -19.80
N LYS A 381 22.88 15.80 -21.00
CA LYS A 381 21.49 15.63 -21.40
C LYS A 381 20.78 14.55 -20.56
N LEU A 382 21.45 13.43 -20.31
CA LEU A 382 20.90 12.34 -19.49
C LEU A 382 20.64 12.79 -18.05
N ARG A 383 21.59 13.51 -17.44
CA ARG A 383 21.41 14.09 -16.11
C ARG A 383 20.26 15.09 -16.05
N HIS A 384 20.17 15.96 -17.05
CA HIS A 384 19.08 16.92 -17.16
C HIS A 384 17.72 16.20 -17.29
N LEU A 385 17.62 15.20 -18.16
CA LEU A 385 16.41 14.40 -18.32
C LEU A 385 15.97 13.75 -17.00
N ILE A 386 16.88 13.09 -16.29
CA ILE A 386 16.57 12.45 -15.01
C ILE A 386 16.12 13.49 -13.98
N THR A 387 16.78 14.65 -13.93
CA THR A 387 16.41 15.74 -13.03
C THR A 387 14.99 16.24 -13.32
N GLU A 388 14.65 16.44 -14.62
CA GLU A 388 13.31 16.88 -15.00
C GLU A 388 12.23 15.82 -14.70
N LEU A 389 12.53 14.53 -14.92
CA LEU A 389 11.61 13.45 -14.55
C LEU A 389 11.37 13.40 -13.03
N CYS A 390 12.38 13.71 -12.20
CA CYS A 390 12.21 13.85 -10.76
C CYS A 390 11.35 15.09 -10.40
N ARG A 391 11.55 16.22 -11.05
CA ARG A 391 10.72 17.42 -10.84
C ARG A 391 9.26 17.21 -11.23
N GLN A 392 8.99 16.32 -12.19
CA GLN A 392 7.65 15.98 -12.67
C GLN A 392 7.01 14.83 -11.90
N ASP A 393 7.61 14.40 -10.79
CA ASP A 393 7.11 13.30 -9.94
C ASP A 393 6.93 11.97 -10.71
N VAL A 394 7.70 11.78 -11.79
CA VAL A 394 7.81 10.51 -12.52
C VAL A 394 8.86 9.61 -11.87
N LEU A 395 9.95 10.21 -11.43
CA LEU A 395 10.99 9.57 -10.63
C LEU A 395 11.06 10.23 -9.24
N GLU A 396 11.51 9.50 -8.25
CA GLU A 396 11.79 10.01 -6.91
C GLU A 396 13.27 9.83 -6.55
N LEU A 397 13.73 10.65 -5.60
CA LEU A 397 15.04 10.52 -5.01
C LEU A 397 14.97 9.66 -3.74
N THR A 398 15.95 8.81 -3.56
CA THR A 398 16.15 8.03 -2.33
C THR A 398 17.58 8.25 -1.84
N ASP A 399 17.78 8.33 -0.52
CA ASP A 399 19.11 8.38 0.11
C ASP A 399 20.03 9.49 -0.46
N TYR A 400 19.56 10.76 -0.46
CA TYR A 400 20.26 11.92 -0.98
C TYR A 400 20.70 12.89 0.11
#